data_df7e8505082ab1d2dcb1a641572b2264
#
_entry.id   df7e8505082ab1d2dcb1a641572b2264
#
_cell.length_a   1.000
_cell.length_b   1.000
_cell.length_c   1.000
_cell.angle_alpha   90.00
_cell.angle_beta   90.00
_cell.angle_gamma   90.00
#
_symmetry.space_group_name_H-M   'P 1'
#
loop_
_entity.id
_entity.type
_entity.pdbx_description
1 polymer ?
#
loop_
_entity_poly.entity_id
_entity_poly.type
_entity_poly.pdbx_seq_one_letter_code
_entity_poly.pdbx_strand_id
1 'polypeptide(L)'
;YQGETNFWAGDRANYFDKQKVLIDSWRQIWKQGDFPFYLVQLAPGLGDALPLFWEAQVRTLTMKNTGIVSTNDIGGDPVHPRDKRGVGERLALWALAKDYGHNISFSGPTFKSMKVEGHMIRVNFDNVGSGLKTRNNGPIEGFDIAGDGKFYPAKAVIDGGTVLVASKKVPKPTLVRLGWNHLSNTNLQNN
;
A
#
# COMPACT_ATOMS: atom_id res chain seq x y z
N TYR A 1 -9.22 11.46 3.70
CA TYR A 1 -9.17 10.49 4.79
C TYR A 1 -10.60 10.18 5.22
N GLN A 2 -11.12 9.03 4.81
CA GLN A 2 -12.51 8.65 5.03
C GLN A 2 -12.66 7.13 4.84
N GLY A 3 -13.59 6.49 5.57
CA GLY A 3 -13.95 5.11 5.32
C GLY A 3 -14.23 4.27 6.57
N GLU A 4 -14.04 4.81 7.78
CA GLU A 4 -14.20 4.07 9.03
C GLU A 4 -15.63 3.52 9.19
N THR A 5 -16.64 4.35 8.94
CA THR A 5 -18.05 3.90 8.94
C THR A 5 -18.29 2.79 7.92
N ASN A 6 -17.71 2.91 6.72
CA ASN A 6 -17.81 1.89 5.69
C ASN A 6 -17.11 0.58 6.10
N PHE A 7 -15.95 0.70 6.75
CA PHE A 7 -15.25 -0.46 7.31
C PHE A 7 -16.13 -1.21 8.34
N TRP A 8 -16.71 -0.49 9.29
CA TRP A 8 -17.61 -1.07 10.31
C TRP A 8 -18.91 -1.59 9.71
N ALA A 9 -19.44 -0.96 8.65
CA ALA A 9 -20.59 -1.46 7.90
C ALA A 9 -20.29 -2.71 7.05
N GLY A 10 -19.03 -3.15 6.99
CA GLY A 10 -18.64 -4.38 6.31
C GLY A 10 -18.41 -4.25 4.80
N ASP A 11 -18.20 -3.05 4.28
CA ASP A 11 -17.98 -2.81 2.83
C ASP A 11 -16.73 -3.51 2.29
N ARG A 12 -15.67 -3.60 3.08
CA ARG A 12 -14.44 -4.35 2.74
C ARG A 12 -14.03 -4.19 1.26
N ALA A 13 -13.97 -5.29 0.51
CA ALA A 13 -13.57 -5.29 -0.90
C ALA A 13 -14.48 -4.43 -1.81
N ASN A 14 -15.75 -4.24 -1.46
CA ASN A 14 -16.70 -3.43 -2.22
C ASN A 14 -16.48 -1.91 -2.05
N TYR A 15 -15.60 -1.51 -1.13
CA TYR A 15 -15.33 -0.09 -0.89
C TYR A 15 -14.74 0.61 -2.11
N PHE A 16 -14.00 -0.11 -2.95
CA PHE A 16 -13.48 0.44 -4.22
C PHE A 16 -14.61 0.99 -5.11
N ASP A 17 -15.73 0.27 -5.24
CA ASP A 17 -16.82 0.69 -6.10
C ASP A 17 -17.47 2.00 -5.58
N LYS A 18 -17.57 2.15 -4.27
CA LYS A 18 -18.03 3.39 -3.63
C LYS A 18 -17.06 4.55 -3.85
N GLN A 19 -15.76 4.31 -3.70
CA GLN A 19 -14.74 5.32 -3.99
C GLN A 19 -14.74 5.72 -5.46
N LYS A 20 -14.89 4.75 -6.36
CA LYS A 20 -15.00 5.01 -7.80
C LYS A 20 -16.20 5.91 -8.12
N VAL A 21 -17.37 5.57 -7.61
CA VAL A 21 -18.58 6.40 -7.81
C VAL A 21 -18.38 7.81 -7.25
N LEU A 22 -17.78 7.95 -6.07
CA LEU A 22 -17.49 9.25 -5.48
C LEU A 22 -16.60 10.10 -6.41
N ILE A 23 -15.49 9.55 -6.87
CA ILE A 23 -14.51 10.27 -7.72
C ILE A 23 -15.14 10.63 -9.06
N ASP A 24 -15.80 9.67 -9.71
CA ASP A 24 -16.45 9.88 -11.01
C ASP A 24 -17.57 10.94 -10.92
N SER A 25 -18.36 10.92 -9.83
CA SER A 25 -19.43 11.90 -9.60
C SER A 25 -18.88 13.31 -9.44
N TRP A 26 -17.82 13.51 -8.67
CA TRP A 26 -17.17 14.81 -8.52
C TRP A 26 -16.63 15.31 -9.86
N ARG A 27 -15.93 14.46 -10.63
CA ARG A 27 -15.41 14.80 -11.96
C ARG A 27 -16.53 15.17 -12.94
N GLN A 28 -17.65 14.45 -12.89
CA GLN A 28 -18.82 14.74 -13.72
C GLN A 28 -19.48 16.07 -13.35
N ILE A 29 -19.64 16.37 -12.07
CA ILE A 29 -20.27 17.60 -11.58
C ILE A 29 -19.42 18.83 -11.92
N TRP A 30 -18.11 18.74 -11.69
CA TRP A 30 -17.21 19.88 -11.87
C TRP A 30 -16.79 20.10 -13.34
N LYS A 31 -16.94 19.10 -14.19
CA LYS A 31 -16.64 19.14 -15.64
C LYS A 31 -15.20 19.62 -15.96
N GLN A 32 -14.25 19.29 -15.11
CA GLN A 32 -12.83 19.64 -15.27
C GLN A 32 -11.99 18.42 -15.72
N GLY A 33 -12.66 17.41 -16.35
CA GLY A 33 -11.99 16.17 -16.76
C GLY A 33 -11.53 15.31 -15.58
N ASP A 34 -10.48 14.53 -15.83
CA ASP A 34 -9.89 13.64 -14.82
C ASP A 34 -8.95 14.42 -13.90
N PHE A 35 -9.45 15.42 -13.17
CA PHE A 35 -8.63 16.18 -12.23
C PHE A 35 -8.03 15.27 -11.14
N PRO A 36 -6.87 15.62 -10.56
CA PRO A 36 -6.20 14.83 -9.54
C PRO A 36 -7.08 14.56 -8.33
N PHE A 37 -7.06 13.31 -7.83
CA PHE A 37 -7.79 12.92 -6.64
C PHE A 37 -6.87 12.07 -5.75
N TYR A 38 -6.45 12.64 -4.63
CA TYR A 38 -5.54 11.99 -3.70
C TYR A 38 -6.25 11.53 -2.44
N LEU A 39 -5.95 10.31 -2.03
CA LEU A 39 -6.58 9.59 -0.94
C LEU A 39 -5.59 9.33 0.18
N VAL A 40 -6.10 9.27 1.39
CA VAL A 40 -5.35 8.78 2.55
C VAL A 40 -5.93 7.44 2.96
N GLN A 41 -5.10 6.42 3.00
CA GLN A 41 -5.48 5.08 3.45
C GLN A 41 -5.91 5.12 4.92
N LEU A 42 -6.89 4.31 5.31
CA LEU A 42 -7.30 4.22 6.71
C LEU A 42 -6.11 3.86 7.61
N ALA A 43 -6.05 4.48 8.78
CA ALA A 43 -5.03 4.22 9.77
C ALA A 43 -5.10 2.77 10.29
N PRO A 44 -3.97 2.19 10.76
CA PRO A 44 -3.95 0.87 11.36
C PRO A 44 -4.77 0.82 12.67
N GLY A 45 -5.23 -0.38 13.05
CA GLY A 45 -5.87 -0.61 14.35
C GLY A 45 -7.37 -0.85 14.32
N LEU A 46 -8.06 -0.76 13.18
CA LEU A 46 -9.52 -0.93 13.09
C LEU A 46 -10.00 -2.39 13.16
N GLY A 47 -9.11 -3.39 13.06
CA GLY A 47 -9.43 -4.82 13.16
C GLY A 47 -9.01 -5.66 11.96
N ASP A 48 -9.15 -6.97 12.06
CA ASP A 48 -8.55 -7.97 11.15
C ASP A 48 -8.98 -7.88 9.69
N ALA A 49 -10.13 -7.30 9.41
CA ALA A 49 -10.59 -7.09 8.03
C ALA A 49 -9.95 -5.88 7.34
N LEU A 50 -9.15 -5.07 8.05
CA LEU A 50 -8.57 -3.83 7.54
C LEU A 50 -7.65 -4.04 6.32
N PRO A 51 -6.83 -5.10 6.22
CA PRO A 51 -6.04 -5.34 5.01
C PRO A 51 -6.88 -5.48 3.74
N LEU A 52 -8.04 -6.11 3.80
CA LEU A 52 -8.97 -6.20 2.66
C LEU A 52 -9.52 -4.82 2.26
N PHE A 53 -9.78 -3.98 3.25
CA PHE A 53 -10.22 -2.62 3.01
C PHE A 53 -9.11 -1.76 2.40
N TRP A 54 -7.87 -1.90 2.86
CA TRP A 54 -6.70 -1.26 2.27
C TRP A 54 -6.49 -1.66 0.81
N GLU A 55 -6.67 -2.95 0.46
CA GLU A 55 -6.62 -3.38 -0.95
C GLU A 55 -7.68 -2.67 -1.79
N ALA A 56 -8.91 -2.56 -1.28
CA ALA A 56 -9.97 -1.83 -1.97
C ALA A 56 -9.60 -0.35 -2.17
N GLN A 57 -8.99 0.29 -1.16
CA GLN A 57 -8.49 1.65 -1.29
C GLN A 57 -7.35 1.77 -2.32
N VAL A 58 -6.39 0.85 -2.32
CA VAL A 58 -5.26 0.84 -3.27
C VAL A 58 -5.74 0.62 -4.71
N ARG A 59 -6.82 -0.13 -4.93
CA ARG A 59 -7.42 -0.30 -6.27
C ARG A 59 -7.80 1.02 -6.94
N THR A 60 -8.01 2.12 -6.19
CA THR A 60 -8.24 3.44 -6.81
C THR A 60 -7.08 3.92 -7.66
N LEU A 61 -5.87 3.42 -7.45
CA LEU A 61 -4.71 3.72 -8.32
C LEU A 61 -4.87 3.21 -9.76
N THR A 62 -5.87 2.37 -10.04
CA THR A 62 -6.23 1.96 -11.42
C THR A 62 -7.02 3.05 -12.16
N MET A 63 -7.52 4.07 -11.46
CA MET A 63 -8.19 5.22 -12.04
C MET A 63 -7.16 6.29 -12.43
N LYS A 64 -7.42 7.03 -13.49
CA LYS A 64 -6.54 8.11 -13.95
C LYS A 64 -6.40 9.19 -12.87
N ASN A 65 -5.20 9.76 -12.77
CA ASN A 65 -4.89 10.90 -11.91
C ASN A 65 -5.34 10.70 -10.45
N THR A 66 -5.16 9.50 -9.92
CA THR A 66 -5.37 9.21 -8.51
C THR A 66 -4.05 8.89 -7.83
N GLY A 67 -3.99 9.15 -6.53
CA GLY A 67 -2.86 8.80 -5.67
C GLY A 67 -3.33 8.39 -4.28
N ILE A 68 -2.51 7.63 -3.58
CA ILE A 68 -2.82 7.19 -2.22
C ILE A 68 -1.63 7.33 -1.29
N VAL A 69 -1.89 7.74 -0.07
CA VAL A 69 -0.90 7.89 0.99
C VAL A 69 -1.19 6.86 2.08
N SER A 70 -0.21 6.02 2.38
CA SER A 70 -0.26 5.13 3.54
C SER A 70 0.08 5.86 4.83
N THR A 71 -0.52 5.42 5.95
CA THR A 71 -0.33 5.99 7.28
C THR A 71 0.14 4.97 8.31
N ASN A 72 0.53 3.78 7.87
CA ASN A 72 0.83 2.65 8.76
C ASN A 72 1.98 2.92 9.74
N ASP A 73 2.92 3.74 9.36
CA ASP A 73 4.10 4.12 10.15
C ASP A 73 3.95 5.42 10.94
N ILE A 74 2.91 6.22 10.65
CA ILE A 74 2.64 7.51 11.30
C ILE A 74 1.25 7.61 11.95
N GLY A 75 0.48 6.51 11.94
CA GLY A 75 -0.91 6.49 12.40
C GLY A 75 -1.07 6.76 13.89
N GLY A 76 -0.73 5.83 14.72
CA GLY A 76 -0.85 5.88 16.18
C GLY A 76 -2.25 5.65 16.73
N ASP A 77 -3.22 6.48 16.38
CA ASP A 77 -4.65 6.31 16.72
C ASP A 77 -5.42 5.86 15.47
N PRO A 78 -6.25 4.80 15.55
CA PRO A 78 -6.92 4.26 14.36
C PRO A 78 -8.00 5.19 13.78
N VAL A 79 -8.62 6.02 14.60
CA VAL A 79 -9.69 6.93 14.15
C VAL A 79 -9.19 8.36 14.01
N HIS A 80 -8.29 8.80 14.90
CA HIS A 80 -7.77 10.16 14.94
C HIS A 80 -6.23 10.20 14.92
N PRO A 81 -5.58 9.79 13.81
CA PRO A 81 -4.11 9.84 13.70
C PRO A 81 -3.59 11.25 14.01
N ARG A 82 -2.61 11.35 14.90
CA ARG A 82 -2.12 12.65 15.41
C ARG A 82 -1.20 13.36 14.43
N ASP A 83 -0.38 12.63 13.68
CA ASP A 83 0.56 13.19 12.72
C ASP A 83 -0.13 13.65 11.42
N LYS A 84 -0.90 14.72 11.50
CA LYS A 84 -1.55 15.36 10.33
C LYS A 84 -0.54 16.00 9.39
N ARG A 85 0.59 16.47 9.94
CA ARG A 85 1.66 17.07 9.14
C ARG A 85 2.30 16.03 8.21
N GLY A 86 2.70 14.87 8.73
CA GLY A 86 3.26 13.80 7.91
C GLY A 86 2.31 13.32 6.81
N VAL A 87 1.00 13.26 7.10
CA VAL A 87 -0.02 12.97 6.07
C VAL A 87 -0.04 14.05 4.99
N GLY A 88 -0.05 15.34 5.39
CA GLY A 88 -0.07 16.48 4.46
C GLY A 88 1.19 16.54 3.59
N GLU A 89 2.36 16.30 4.17
CA GLU A 89 3.63 16.24 3.44
C GLU A 89 3.62 15.13 2.37
N ARG A 90 3.12 13.94 2.69
CA ARG A 90 2.97 12.83 1.74
C ARG A 90 2.00 13.15 0.60
N LEU A 91 0.87 13.79 0.89
CA LEU A 91 -0.06 14.26 -0.15
C LEU A 91 0.59 15.32 -1.05
N ALA A 92 1.34 16.26 -0.46
CA ALA A 92 2.07 17.29 -1.20
C ALA A 92 3.12 16.68 -2.15
N LEU A 93 3.84 15.62 -1.74
CA LEU A 93 4.78 14.92 -2.62
C LEU A 93 4.10 14.34 -3.87
N TRP A 94 2.90 13.77 -3.73
CA TRP A 94 2.11 13.31 -4.87
C TRP A 94 1.81 14.46 -5.84
N ALA A 95 1.28 15.57 -5.32
CA ALA A 95 0.94 16.75 -6.13
C ALA A 95 2.19 17.32 -6.82
N LEU A 96 3.27 17.53 -6.07
CA LEU A 96 4.52 18.06 -6.62
C LEU A 96 5.05 17.20 -7.77
N ALA A 97 5.06 15.88 -7.61
CA ALA A 97 5.57 14.98 -8.64
C ALA A 97 4.62 14.83 -9.83
N LYS A 98 3.31 14.71 -9.60
CA LYS A 98 2.34 14.33 -10.64
C LYS A 98 1.65 15.50 -11.31
N ASP A 99 1.38 16.58 -10.56
CA ASP A 99 0.65 17.73 -11.09
C ASP A 99 1.59 18.90 -11.42
N TYR A 100 2.65 19.07 -10.64
CA TYR A 100 3.63 20.16 -10.85
C TYR A 100 4.90 19.71 -11.57
N GLY A 101 5.05 18.42 -11.88
CA GLY A 101 6.15 17.89 -12.72
C GLY A 101 7.52 17.87 -12.06
N HIS A 102 7.60 17.95 -10.73
CA HIS A 102 8.88 17.85 -10.03
C HIS A 102 9.44 16.43 -10.08
N ASN A 103 10.71 16.29 -10.38
CA ASN A 103 11.40 14.99 -10.38
C ASN A 103 11.84 14.62 -8.96
N ILE A 104 10.89 14.20 -8.14
CA ILE A 104 11.09 13.80 -6.74
C ILE A 104 10.47 12.44 -6.45
N SER A 105 10.97 11.75 -5.41
CA SER A 105 10.31 10.57 -4.87
C SER A 105 9.03 10.99 -4.14
N PHE A 106 7.90 10.44 -4.55
CA PHE A 106 6.56 10.83 -4.05
C PHE A 106 5.85 9.72 -3.27
N SER A 107 6.36 8.49 -3.34
CA SER A 107 5.79 7.31 -2.69
C SER A 107 6.90 6.36 -2.27
N GLY A 108 6.64 5.56 -1.26
CA GLY A 108 7.43 4.37 -0.97
C GLY A 108 7.29 3.30 -2.07
N PRO A 109 7.97 2.15 -1.91
CA PRO A 109 7.88 1.05 -2.86
C PRO A 109 6.44 0.55 -2.99
N THR A 110 5.94 0.46 -4.22
CA THR A 110 4.61 -0.08 -4.53
C THR A 110 4.74 -1.39 -5.28
N PHE A 111 3.90 -2.37 -4.96
CA PHE A 111 3.90 -3.66 -5.65
C PHE A 111 3.68 -3.46 -7.15
N LYS A 112 4.54 -4.07 -7.95
CA LYS A 112 4.45 -4.07 -9.42
C LYS A 112 4.05 -5.44 -9.96
N SER A 113 4.82 -6.45 -9.61
CA SER A 113 4.62 -7.82 -10.07
C SER A 113 5.36 -8.82 -9.17
N MET A 114 5.04 -10.09 -9.33
CA MET A 114 5.83 -11.16 -8.72
C MET A 114 6.19 -12.24 -9.73
N LYS A 115 7.26 -13.00 -9.45
CA LYS A 115 7.69 -14.17 -10.20
C LYS A 115 8.07 -15.29 -9.25
N VAL A 116 7.56 -16.49 -9.49
CA VAL A 116 7.99 -17.69 -8.76
C VAL A 116 9.35 -18.13 -9.29
N GLU A 117 10.33 -18.29 -8.41
CA GLU A 117 11.69 -18.73 -8.69
C GLU A 117 12.02 -19.95 -7.81
N GLY A 118 11.60 -21.14 -8.25
CA GLY A 118 11.76 -22.37 -7.49
C GLY A 118 10.98 -22.35 -6.17
N HIS A 119 11.69 -22.31 -5.04
CA HIS A 119 11.10 -22.27 -3.70
C HIS A 119 10.95 -20.86 -3.12
N MET A 120 11.15 -19.83 -3.95
CA MET A 120 11.07 -18.41 -3.59
C MET A 120 10.10 -17.67 -4.50
N ILE A 121 9.66 -16.49 -4.07
CA ILE A 121 8.98 -15.50 -4.91
C ILE A 121 9.85 -14.26 -4.97
N ARG A 122 10.16 -13.79 -6.17
CA ARG A 122 10.70 -12.46 -6.42
C ARG A 122 9.56 -11.47 -6.53
N VAL A 123 9.60 -10.43 -5.72
CA VAL A 123 8.65 -9.31 -5.73
C VAL A 123 9.33 -8.10 -6.34
N ASN A 124 8.73 -7.56 -7.40
CA ASN A 124 9.17 -6.34 -8.07
C ASN A 124 8.33 -5.16 -7.58
N PHE A 125 8.98 -4.01 -7.46
CA PHE A 125 8.35 -2.78 -7.00
C PHE A 125 8.54 -1.66 -8.01
N ASP A 126 7.56 -0.74 -8.09
CA ASP A 126 7.74 0.61 -8.60
C ASP A 126 8.15 1.55 -7.46
N ASN A 127 8.61 2.75 -7.79
CA ASN A 127 9.03 3.77 -6.83
C ASN A 127 10.16 3.32 -5.88
N VAL A 128 11.14 2.61 -6.41
CA VAL A 128 12.27 2.12 -5.60
C VAL A 128 13.36 3.17 -5.35
N GLY A 129 13.28 4.34 -6.01
CA GLY A 129 14.31 5.38 -5.91
C GLY A 129 15.68 4.88 -6.38
N SER A 130 16.72 5.16 -5.62
CA SER A 130 18.08 4.63 -5.88
C SER A 130 18.29 3.20 -5.35
N GLY A 131 17.26 2.60 -4.75
CA GLY A 131 17.28 1.23 -4.24
C GLY A 131 16.29 1.04 -3.09
N LEU A 132 16.25 -0.18 -2.58
CA LEU A 132 15.45 -0.56 -1.42
C LEU A 132 16.32 -0.64 -0.16
N LYS A 133 15.74 -0.30 0.99
CA LYS A 133 16.35 -0.47 2.31
C LYS A 133 15.28 -0.76 3.36
N THR A 134 15.70 -1.06 4.57
CA THR A 134 14.79 -1.10 5.72
C THR A 134 15.01 0.13 6.60
N ARG A 135 13.92 0.67 7.17
CA ARG A 135 13.96 1.87 8.02
C ARG A 135 14.88 1.74 9.22
N ASN A 136 15.01 0.53 9.77
CA ASN A 136 15.78 0.21 10.96
C ASN A 136 17.13 -0.51 10.66
N ASN A 137 17.51 -0.62 9.39
CA ASN A 137 18.67 -1.40 8.92
C ASN A 137 18.66 -2.89 9.36
N GLY A 138 17.52 -3.38 9.83
CA GLY A 138 17.30 -4.77 10.22
C GLY A 138 16.73 -5.63 9.10
N PRO A 139 16.37 -6.88 9.39
CA PRO A 139 15.64 -7.74 8.45
C PRO A 139 14.34 -7.09 7.97
N ILE A 140 13.90 -7.45 6.75
CA ILE A 140 12.58 -7.03 6.26
C ILE A 140 11.51 -7.76 7.07
N GLU A 141 10.51 -7.03 7.52
CA GLU A 141 9.41 -7.52 8.34
C GLU A 141 8.07 -7.51 7.59
N GLY A 142 7.18 -8.44 7.95
CA GLY A 142 5.78 -8.45 7.53
C GLY A 142 5.47 -9.19 6.23
N PHE A 143 6.43 -9.92 5.64
CA PHE A 143 6.12 -10.82 4.53
C PHE A 143 5.55 -12.16 5.00
N ASP A 144 4.46 -12.57 4.34
CA ASP A 144 3.93 -13.92 4.39
C ASP A 144 3.89 -14.54 2.98
N ILE A 145 3.99 -15.87 2.91
CA ILE A 145 3.99 -16.64 1.66
C ILE A 145 3.07 -17.85 1.77
N ALA A 146 2.44 -18.24 0.67
CA ALA A 146 1.57 -19.42 0.61
C ALA A 146 1.78 -20.21 -0.67
N GLY A 147 1.50 -21.53 -0.61
CA GLY A 147 1.50 -22.43 -1.76
C GLY A 147 0.16 -23.10 -1.99
N ASP A 148 -0.60 -23.31 -0.91
CA ASP A 148 -1.89 -24.01 -0.86
C ASP A 148 -3.03 -23.13 -0.30
N GLY A 149 -2.84 -21.81 -0.30
CA GLY A 149 -3.79 -20.85 0.26
C GLY A 149 -3.56 -20.53 1.75
N LYS A 150 -2.78 -21.35 2.47
CA LYS A 150 -2.41 -21.06 3.85
C LYS A 150 -1.13 -20.24 3.90
N PHE A 151 -1.21 -19.06 4.49
CA PHE A 151 -0.07 -18.16 4.62
C PHE A 151 0.80 -18.50 5.84
N TYR A 152 2.10 -18.40 5.65
CA TYR A 152 3.13 -18.58 6.67
C TYR A 152 4.11 -17.41 6.65
N PRO A 153 4.61 -16.96 7.81
CA PRO A 153 5.68 -15.98 7.87
C PRO A 153 6.88 -16.39 7.01
N ALA A 154 7.43 -15.43 6.29
CA ALA A 154 8.52 -15.63 5.36
C ALA A 154 9.74 -14.77 5.69
N LYS A 155 10.91 -15.26 5.32
CA LYS A 155 12.14 -14.46 5.27
C LYS A 155 12.16 -13.71 3.93
N ALA A 156 12.56 -12.45 3.99
CA ALA A 156 12.67 -11.58 2.83
C ALA A 156 14.05 -10.94 2.79
N VAL A 157 14.62 -10.85 1.59
CA VAL A 157 15.96 -10.27 1.36
C VAL A 157 15.90 -9.32 0.17
N ILE A 158 16.48 -8.13 0.33
CA ILE A 158 16.63 -7.18 -0.77
C ILE A 158 17.66 -7.73 -1.76
N ASP A 159 17.27 -7.75 -3.03
CA ASP A 159 18.13 -8.11 -4.17
C ASP A 159 17.99 -7.03 -5.25
N GLY A 160 18.89 -6.05 -5.21
CA GLY A 160 18.79 -4.85 -6.03
C GLY A 160 17.51 -4.06 -5.78
N GLY A 161 16.71 -3.82 -6.81
CA GLY A 161 15.40 -3.17 -6.74
C GLY A 161 14.23 -4.12 -6.45
N THR A 162 14.51 -5.37 -6.04
CA THR A 162 13.51 -6.42 -5.81
C THR A 162 13.66 -7.02 -4.42
N VAL A 163 12.70 -7.83 -3.99
CA VAL A 163 12.77 -8.60 -2.75
C VAL A 163 12.54 -10.08 -3.05
N LEU A 164 13.42 -10.94 -2.59
CA LEU A 164 13.26 -12.39 -2.60
C LEU A 164 12.61 -12.85 -1.30
N VAL A 165 11.50 -13.59 -1.41
CA VAL A 165 10.70 -14.04 -0.27
C VAL A 165 10.63 -15.56 -0.26
N ALA A 166 10.94 -16.18 0.89
CA ALA A 166 10.92 -17.63 1.05
C ALA A 166 10.52 -18.08 2.45
N SER A 167 9.94 -19.25 2.56
CA SER A 167 9.67 -19.94 3.84
C SER A 167 9.95 -21.43 3.71
N LYS A 168 10.66 -22.00 4.70
CA LYS A 168 10.87 -23.45 4.76
C LYS A 168 9.56 -24.25 4.85
N LYS A 169 8.48 -23.62 5.30
CA LYS A 169 7.15 -24.23 5.39
C LYS A 169 6.41 -24.26 4.06
N VAL A 170 6.91 -23.54 3.03
CA VAL A 170 6.25 -23.40 1.72
C VAL A 170 7.25 -23.68 0.60
N PRO A 171 7.53 -24.95 0.29
CA PRO A 171 8.54 -25.33 -0.73
C PRO A 171 8.09 -25.02 -2.16
N LYS A 172 6.80 -24.83 -2.41
CA LYS A 172 6.22 -24.47 -3.71
C LYS A 172 5.30 -23.26 -3.55
N PRO A 173 5.85 -22.04 -3.44
CA PRO A 173 5.06 -20.87 -3.22
C PRO A 173 4.33 -20.41 -4.49
N THR A 174 3.10 -19.89 -4.30
CA THR A 174 2.26 -19.33 -5.38
C THR A 174 1.75 -17.94 -5.05
N LEU A 175 1.74 -17.55 -3.77
CA LEU A 175 1.20 -16.29 -3.30
C LEU A 175 2.17 -15.66 -2.29
N VAL A 176 2.21 -14.33 -2.30
CA VAL A 176 2.97 -13.54 -1.35
C VAL A 176 2.14 -12.32 -0.93
N ARG A 177 2.30 -11.89 0.32
CA ARG A 177 1.70 -10.65 0.82
C ARG A 177 2.65 -9.94 1.77
N LEU A 178 2.52 -8.62 1.87
CA LEU A 178 3.30 -7.77 2.77
C LEU A 178 2.34 -6.97 3.65
N GLY A 179 2.60 -6.97 4.96
CA GLY A 179 1.85 -6.13 5.90
C GLY A 179 0.38 -6.53 6.05
N TRP A 180 0.03 -7.80 5.86
CA TRP A 180 -1.35 -8.28 5.95
C TRP A 180 -1.81 -8.46 7.40
N ASN A 181 -1.74 -7.36 8.15
CA ASN A 181 -2.16 -7.29 9.54
C ASN A 181 -2.63 -5.87 9.82
N HIS A 182 -3.75 -5.71 10.53
CA HIS A 182 -4.34 -4.40 10.84
C HIS A 182 -3.45 -3.49 11.71
N LEU A 183 -2.43 -4.05 12.37
CA LEU A 183 -1.41 -3.32 13.14
C LEU A 183 -0.07 -3.22 12.39
N SER A 184 -0.06 -3.56 11.09
CA SER A 184 1.18 -3.67 10.34
C SER A 184 1.92 -2.34 10.25
N ASN A 185 3.19 -2.39 10.63
CA ASN A 185 4.16 -1.33 10.46
C ASN A 185 5.40 -1.91 9.78
N THR A 186 5.29 -2.21 8.49
CA THR A 186 6.39 -2.75 7.71
C THR A 186 7.54 -1.75 7.62
N ASN A 187 8.77 -2.27 7.54
CA ASN A 187 9.98 -1.45 7.56
C ASN A 187 10.66 -1.27 6.19
N LEU A 188 10.10 -1.86 5.12
CA LEU A 188 10.63 -1.71 3.76
C LEU A 188 10.36 -0.29 3.24
N GLN A 189 11.39 0.37 2.72
CA GLN A 189 11.31 1.70 2.12
C GLN A 189 12.29 1.83 0.95
N ASN A 190 12.10 2.84 0.13
CA ASN A 190 13.08 3.28 -0.87
C ASN A 190 14.17 4.19 -0.26
N ASN A 191 15.25 4.36 -0.98
CA ASN A 191 16.27 5.35 -0.67
C ASN A 191 15.86 6.74 -1.17
#